data_60de977c66ff3d85ffb5b081d0bbb0eb
#
_entry.id   60de977c66ff3d85ffb5b081d0bbb0eb
#
_cell.length_a   1.000
_cell.length_b   1.000
_cell.length_c   1.000
_cell.angle_alpha   90.00
_cell.angle_beta   90.00
_cell.angle_gamma   90.00
#
_symmetry.space_group_name_H-M   'P 1'
#
loop_
_entity.id
_entity.type
_entity.pdbx_description
1 polymer ?
#
loop_
_entity_poly.entity_id
_entity_poly.type
_entity_poly.pdbx_seq_one_letter_code
_entity_poly.pdbx_strand_id
1 'polypeptide(L)'
;MDTHIIRVTDPCKPLDIDLSRPLEIEVGCGKGQFLTRRAKEHPECEFLGIERMLERVQLFDGKCRRGAIDNARVLRLEALYTFHYLLPDHHARKVYVFSPIRGRRRSIIRTGCSVRSS
;
A
#
# COMPACT_ATOMS: atom_id res chain seq x y z
N MET A 1 -1.97 -2.17 -21.29
CA MET A 1 -2.45 -1.06 -20.48
C MET A 1 -2.00 -1.24 -19.03
N ASP A 2 -1.25 -0.29 -18.52
CA ASP A 2 -0.69 -0.42 -17.20
C ASP A 2 -1.75 -0.26 -16.14
N THR A 3 -1.79 -1.21 -15.22
CA THR A 3 -2.70 -1.17 -14.09
C THR A 3 -1.91 -0.93 -12.81
N HIS A 4 -2.53 -0.25 -11.87
CA HIS A 4 -1.97 -0.01 -10.54
C HIS A 4 -2.29 -1.14 -9.57
N ILE A 5 -2.99 -2.17 -10.06
CA ILE A 5 -3.32 -3.35 -9.26
C ILE A 5 -2.19 -4.36 -9.36
N ILE A 6 -1.64 -4.72 -8.20
CA ILE A 6 -0.63 -5.79 -8.14
C ILE A 6 -1.35 -7.12 -8.06
N ARG A 7 -0.98 -8.05 -8.93
CA ARG A 7 -1.54 -9.40 -8.92
C ARG A 7 -0.49 -10.36 -8.36
N VAL A 8 -0.91 -11.18 -7.44
CA VAL A 8 -0.05 -12.23 -6.87
C VAL A 8 -0.18 -13.46 -7.75
N THR A 9 0.88 -13.76 -8.49
CA THR A 9 0.91 -14.95 -9.35
C THR A 9 1.61 -16.12 -8.68
N ASP A 10 2.51 -15.84 -7.75
CA ASP A 10 3.22 -16.86 -6.99
C ASP A 10 3.25 -16.42 -5.53
N PRO A 11 2.47 -17.08 -4.66
CA PRO A 11 2.39 -16.69 -3.25
C PRO A 11 3.69 -16.95 -2.47
N CYS A 12 4.64 -17.67 -3.07
CA CYS A 12 5.92 -17.96 -2.42
C CYS A 12 6.98 -16.92 -2.74
N LYS A 13 6.71 -15.98 -3.63
CA LYS A 13 7.67 -14.93 -4.00
C LYS A 13 7.28 -13.60 -3.40
N PRO A 14 8.26 -12.79 -2.97
CA PRO A 14 7.98 -11.42 -2.55
C PRO A 14 7.37 -10.60 -3.68
N LEU A 15 6.66 -9.54 -3.31
CA LEU A 15 6.10 -8.61 -4.28
C LEU A 15 7.23 -7.87 -5.00
N ASP A 16 7.01 -7.62 -6.29
CA ASP A 16 7.91 -6.82 -7.10
C ASP A 16 7.58 -5.35 -6.88
N ILE A 17 8.27 -4.74 -5.95
CA ILE A 17 8.10 -3.35 -5.57
C ILE A 17 9.45 -2.66 -5.66
N ASP A 18 9.46 -1.42 -6.13
CA ASP A 18 10.67 -0.63 -6.19
C ASP A 18 11.13 -0.27 -4.79
N LEU A 19 12.18 -0.94 -4.32
CA LEU A 19 12.74 -0.73 -2.99
C LEU A 19 13.79 0.38 -2.94
N SER A 20 14.07 1.03 -4.08
CA SER A 20 14.99 2.16 -4.11
C SER A 20 14.38 3.43 -3.51
N ARG A 21 13.06 3.45 -3.36
CA ARG A 21 12.32 4.58 -2.79
C ARG A 21 11.75 4.22 -1.43
N PRO A 22 11.57 5.20 -0.54
CA PRO A 22 10.86 4.94 0.71
C PRO A 22 9.45 4.44 0.43
N LEU A 23 9.05 3.37 1.06
CA LEU A 23 7.74 2.75 0.87
C LEU A 23 6.82 3.09 2.03
N GLU A 24 5.62 3.57 1.72
CA GLU A 24 4.55 3.74 2.69
C GLU A 24 3.38 2.82 2.33
N ILE A 25 2.80 2.20 3.33
CA ILE A 25 1.73 1.22 3.15
C ILE A 25 0.50 1.67 3.91
N GLU A 26 -0.68 1.54 3.26
CA GLU A 26 -1.94 1.73 3.96
C GLU A 26 -2.72 0.43 3.95
N VAL A 27 -3.03 -0.09 5.15
CA VAL A 27 -3.87 -1.28 5.32
C VAL A 27 -5.32 -0.84 5.35
N GLY A 28 -6.15 -1.47 4.52
CA GLY A 28 -7.53 -1.07 4.37
C GLY A 28 -7.66 0.25 3.65
N CYS A 29 -6.97 0.39 2.51
CA CYS A 29 -6.88 1.67 1.82
C CYS A 29 -8.19 2.12 1.15
N GLY A 30 -9.17 1.23 1.04
CA GLY A 30 -10.44 1.54 0.40
C GLY A 30 -10.27 1.99 -1.04
N LYS A 31 -10.91 3.09 -1.40
CA LYS A 31 -10.82 3.68 -2.73
C LYS A 31 -9.51 4.42 -3.00
N GLY A 32 -8.64 4.51 -2.00
CA GLY A 32 -7.33 5.13 -2.14
C GLY A 32 -7.30 6.64 -2.00
N GLN A 33 -8.31 7.25 -1.42
CA GLN A 33 -8.39 8.70 -1.30
C GLN A 33 -7.20 9.30 -0.54
N PHE A 34 -6.84 8.70 0.58
CA PHE A 34 -5.71 9.14 1.39
C PHE A 34 -4.38 8.87 0.67
N LEU A 35 -4.21 7.63 0.21
CA LEU A 35 -2.93 7.19 -0.33
C LEU A 35 -2.59 7.88 -1.65
N THR A 36 -3.57 8.06 -2.53
CA THR A 36 -3.33 8.75 -3.80
C THR A 36 -3.00 10.22 -3.61
N ARG A 37 -3.60 10.85 -2.60
CA ARG A 37 -3.27 12.23 -2.27
C ARG A 37 -1.82 12.35 -1.79
N ARG A 38 -1.40 11.44 -0.90
CA ARG A 38 -0.02 11.42 -0.44
C ARG A 38 0.95 11.14 -1.58
N ALA A 39 0.58 10.25 -2.49
CA ALA A 39 1.42 9.94 -3.64
C ALA A 39 1.68 11.16 -4.51
N LYS A 40 0.66 12.00 -4.72
CA LYS A 40 0.83 13.25 -5.46
C LYS A 40 1.74 14.23 -4.74
N GLU A 41 1.63 14.30 -3.42
CA GLU A 41 2.42 15.22 -2.60
C GLU A 41 3.86 14.76 -2.42
N HIS A 42 4.12 13.46 -2.56
CA HIS A 42 5.43 12.86 -2.31
C HIS A 42 5.87 11.97 -3.45
N PRO A 43 6.22 12.55 -4.61
CA PRO A 43 6.62 11.75 -5.76
C PRO A 43 7.93 10.98 -5.55
N GLU A 44 8.69 11.33 -4.53
CA GLU A 44 9.93 10.64 -4.18
C GLU A 44 9.69 9.31 -3.46
N CYS A 45 8.46 9.06 -3.01
CA CYS A 45 8.10 7.86 -2.27
C CYS A 45 7.29 6.90 -3.12
N GLU A 46 7.24 5.64 -2.69
CA GLU A 46 6.38 4.61 -3.25
C GLU A 46 5.25 4.32 -2.27
N PHE A 47 4.03 4.09 -2.77
CA PHE A 47 2.87 3.86 -1.92
C PHE A 47 2.19 2.56 -2.31
N LEU A 48 1.86 1.76 -1.30
CA LEU A 48 1.15 0.50 -1.49
C LEU A 48 -0.09 0.48 -0.62
N GLY A 49 -1.25 0.34 -1.26
CA GLY A 49 -2.50 0.10 -0.57
C GLY A 49 -2.79 -1.39 -0.51
N ILE A 50 -3.36 -1.84 0.59
CA ILE A 50 -3.82 -3.21 0.75
C ILE A 50 -5.32 -3.15 1.00
N GLU A 51 -6.09 -3.78 0.14
CA GLU A 51 -7.54 -3.75 0.20
C GLU A 51 -8.10 -5.12 -0.19
N ARG A 52 -9.06 -5.59 0.56
CA ARG A 52 -9.65 -6.90 0.35
C ARG A 52 -10.77 -6.89 -0.70
N MET A 53 -11.52 -5.80 -0.79
CA MET A 53 -12.69 -5.72 -1.64
C MET A 53 -12.34 -5.31 -3.06
N LEU A 54 -12.63 -6.18 -4.01
CA LEU A 54 -12.30 -5.95 -5.42
C LEU A 54 -12.84 -4.62 -5.95
N GLU A 55 -14.07 -4.29 -5.58
CA GLU A 55 -14.72 -3.07 -6.03
C GLU A 55 -13.90 -1.83 -5.64
N ARG A 56 -13.39 -1.80 -4.42
CA ARG A 56 -12.57 -0.70 -3.95
C ARG A 56 -11.19 -0.67 -4.59
N VAL A 57 -10.62 -1.85 -4.85
CA VAL A 57 -9.35 -1.98 -5.57
C VAL A 57 -9.49 -1.37 -6.96
N GLN A 58 -10.59 -1.65 -7.65
CA GLN A 58 -10.85 -1.10 -8.97
C GLN A 58 -11.02 0.42 -8.95
N LEU A 59 -11.66 0.94 -7.91
CA LEU A 59 -11.81 2.39 -7.74
C LEU A 59 -10.47 3.07 -7.47
N PHE A 60 -9.60 2.41 -6.70
CA PHE A 60 -8.23 2.88 -6.46
C PHE A 60 -7.46 2.99 -7.79
N ASP A 61 -7.50 1.94 -8.58
CA ASP A 61 -6.84 1.91 -9.89
C ASP A 61 -7.34 3.03 -10.81
N GLY A 62 -8.65 3.21 -10.88
CA GLY A 62 -9.23 4.27 -11.68
C GLY A 62 -8.80 5.66 -11.23
N LYS A 63 -8.70 5.86 -9.92
CA LYS A 63 -8.24 7.14 -9.37
C LYS A 63 -6.80 7.44 -9.75
N CYS A 64 -5.94 6.42 -9.71
CA CYS A 64 -4.55 6.57 -10.13
C CYS A 64 -4.43 6.91 -11.61
N ARG A 65 -5.23 6.26 -12.44
CA ARG A 65 -5.21 6.52 -13.89
C ARG A 65 -5.65 7.94 -14.20
N ARG A 66 -6.75 8.39 -13.61
CA ARG A 66 -7.26 9.74 -13.84
C ARG A 66 -6.32 10.82 -13.34
N GLY A 67 -5.61 10.54 -12.26
CA GLY A 67 -4.68 11.49 -11.67
C GLY A 67 -3.26 11.39 -12.20
N ALA A 68 -3.00 10.50 -13.16
CA ALA A 68 -1.67 10.21 -13.68
C ALA A 68 -0.66 9.94 -12.55
N ILE A 69 -1.08 9.15 -11.58
CA ILE A 69 -0.26 8.79 -10.42
C ILE A 69 0.49 7.51 -10.75
N ASP A 70 1.82 7.56 -10.71
CA ASP A 70 2.66 6.41 -11.07
C ASP A 70 3.39 5.78 -9.88
N ASN A 71 3.28 6.39 -8.70
CA ASN A 71 3.98 5.93 -7.50
C ASN A 71 3.03 5.32 -6.45
N ALA A 72 1.84 4.92 -6.85
CA ALA A 72 0.89 4.26 -5.95
C ALA A 72 0.35 3.00 -6.61
N ARG A 73 0.23 1.95 -5.83
CA ARG A 73 -0.30 0.65 -6.26
C ARG A 73 -1.20 0.09 -5.19
N VAL A 74 -2.05 -0.84 -5.58
CA VAL A 74 -2.95 -1.51 -4.65
C VAL A 74 -2.85 -3.02 -4.81
N LEU A 75 -2.89 -3.71 -3.67
CA LEU A 75 -2.85 -5.15 -3.60
C LEU A 75 -4.14 -5.65 -2.99
N ARG A 76 -4.81 -6.57 -3.67
CA ARG A 76 -6.04 -7.18 -3.15
C ARG A 76 -5.71 -8.43 -2.36
N LEU A 77 -5.47 -8.24 -1.05
CA LEU A 77 -5.16 -9.33 -0.15
C LEU A 77 -5.52 -8.95 1.28
N GLU A 78 -5.53 -9.94 2.15
CA GLU A 78 -5.59 -9.69 3.57
C GLU A 78 -4.22 -9.20 4.07
N ALA A 79 -4.26 -8.22 4.96
CA ALA A 79 -3.06 -7.55 5.43
C ALA A 79 -2.06 -8.50 6.10
N LEU A 80 -2.55 -9.41 6.94
CA LEU A 80 -1.67 -10.35 7.64
C LEU A 80 -0.89 -11.22 6.67
N TYR A 81 -1.57 -11.74 5.65
CA TYR A 81 -0.90 -12.54 4.65
C TYR A 81 0.19 -11.75 3.93
N THR A 82 -0.14 -10.51 3.55
CA THR A 82 0.81 -9.63 2.87
C THR A 82 2.06 -9.40 3.70
N PHE A 83 1.88 -9.06 4.98
CA PHE A 83 3.02 -8.75 5.84
C PHE A 83 3.90 -9.96 6.13
N HIS A 84 3.30 -11.15 6.24
CA HIS A 84 4.07 -12.34 6.58
C HIS A 84 4.78 -12.98 5.39
N TYR A 85 4.17 -12.90 4.20
CA TYR A 85 4.62 -13.73 3.07
C TYR A 85 5.08 -12.95 1.85
N LEU A 86 4.55 -11.76 1.63
CA LEU A 86 4.75 -11.08 0.35
C LEU A 86 5.63 -9.85 0.42
N LEU A 87 5.68 -9.15 1.55
CA LEU A 87 6.53 -7.97 1.66
C LEU A 87 7.93 -8.38 2.09
N PRO A 88 8.96 -7.84 1.42
CA PRO A 88 10.33 -8.01 1.91
C PRO A 88 10.46 -7.43 3.31
N ASP A 89 11.24 -8.10 4.14
CA ASP A 89 11.44 -7.65 5.51
C ASP A 89 12.02 -6.23 5.54
N HIS A 90 11.45 -5.41 6.40
CA HIS A 90 12.04 -4.14 6.83
C HIS A 90 12.07 -3.03 5.80
N HIS A 91 11.23 -3.07 4.76
CA HIS A 91 11.31 -2.08 3.70
C HIS A 91 10.24 -0.98 3.77
N ALA A 92 9.22 -1.15 4.58
CA ALA A 92 8.22 -0.09 4.72
C ALA A 92 8.70 0.98 5.69
N ARG A 93 8.70 2.21 5.24
CA ARG A 93 9.03 3.38 6.07
C ARG A 93 7.90 3.69 7.04
N LYS A 94 6.66 3.64 6.56
CA LYS A 94 5.46 3.90 7.36
C LYS A 94 4.36 2.92 6.99
N VAL A 95 3.57 2.55 7.97
CA VAL A 95 2.36 1.77 7.77
C VAL A 95 1.21 2.51 8.42
N TYR A 96 0.16 2.76 7.65
CA TYR A 96 -1.05 3.41 8.12
C TYR A 96 -2.16 2.40 8.25
N VAL A 97 -2.91 2.46 9.33
CA VAL A 97 -4.08 1.63 9.53
C VAL A 97 -5.26 2.54 9.80
N PHE A 98 -6.30 2.41 8.99
CA PHE A 98 -7.51 3.16 9.19
C PHE A 98 -8.36 2.49 10.26
N SER A 99 -8.77 3.27 11.28
CA SER A 99 -9.67 2.80 12.32
C SER A 99 -11.08 3.33 12.05
N PRO A 100 -12.04 2.48 11.66
CA PRO A 100 -13.41 2.95 11.41
C PRO A 100 -14.09 3.44 12.67
N ILE A 101 -13.70 2.95 13.85
CA ILE A 101 -14.30 3.36 15.12
C ILE A 101 -14.00 4.82 15.43
N ARG A 102 -12.79 5.28 15.07
CA ARG A 102 -12.36 6.65 15.35
C ARG A 102 -12.33 7.53 14.11
N GLY A 103 -12.59 6.96 12.93
CA GLY A 103 -12.48 7.68 11.68
C GLY A 103 -11.09 8.21 11.39
N ARG A 104 -10.06 7.62 11.99
CA ARG A 104 -8.69 8.11 11.87
C ARG A 104 -7.75 7.02 11.41
N ARG A 105 -6.75 7.44 10.65
CA ARG A 105 -5.63 6.57 10.30
C ARG A 105 -4.55 6.67 11.36
N ARG A 106 -4.04 5.51 11.75
CA ARG A 106 -2.88 5.45 12.65
C ARG A 106 -1.66 5.11 11.84
N SER A 107 -0.61 5.87 12.09
CA SER A 107 0.69 5.62 11.48
C SER A 107 1.52 4.75 12.43
N ILE A 108 2.01 3.64 11.93
CA ILE A 108 2.97 2.80 12.63
C ILE A 108 4.29 2.98 11.92
N ILE A 109 5.29 3.48 12.65
CA ILE A 109 6.59 3.75 12.07
C ILE A 109 7.43 2.49 12.10
N ARG A 110 8.01 2.13 10.96
CA ARG A 110 8.99 1.08 10.85
C ARG A 110 10.37 1.70 10.83
N THR A 111 11.27 1.18 11.63
CA THR A 111 12.67 1.60 11.61
C THR A 111 13.54 0.40 11.27
N GLY A 112 14.27 0.52 10.15
CA GLY A 112 15.33 -0.43 9.78
C GLY A 112 14.90 -1.90 9.81
N CYS A 113 15.11 -2.57 10.89
CA CYS A 113 15.11 -4.02 10.92
C CYS A 113 13.86 -4.69 11.49
N SER A 114 12.83 -3.96 11.92
CA SER A 114 11.64 -4.62 12.44
C SER A 114 10.43 -3.71 12.47
N VAL A 115 9.26 -4.35 12.36
CA VAL A 115 8.01 -3.66 12.67
C VAL A 115 7.98 -3.45 14.17
N ARG A 116 7.94 -2.21 14.57
CA ARG A 116 7.69 -1.91 15.97
C ARG A 116 6.21 -1.67 16.16
N SER A 117 5.59 -2.57 16.89
CA SER A 117 4.27 -2.31 17.41
C SER A 117 4.41 -1.29 18.52
N SER A 118 3.99 -0.12 18.29
CA SER A 118 3.94 0.87 19.35
C SER A 118 2.51 1.28 19.59
#